data_5050e0a28486a221cc109f4659e3fac1
#
_entry.id   5050e0a28486a221cc109f4659e3fac1
#
_cell.length_a   1.000
_cell.length_b   1.000
_cell.length_c   1.000
_cell.angle_alpha   90.00
_cell.angle_beta   90.00
_cell.angle_gamma   90.00
#
_symmetry.space_group_name_H-M   'P 1'
#
loop_
_entity.id
_entity.type
_entity.pdbx_description
1 polymer ?
#
loop_
_entity_poly.entity_id
_entity_poly.type
_entity_poly.pdbx_seq_one_letter_code
_entity_poly.pdbx_strand_id
1 'polypeptide(L)'
;SDGEWKIAGMHMKGREEVASTFHRLLAACERVNLLTSLPLLDAGENGEVVGRIHCTEIARMADGTSAMTIGVYFDRYAQEDGVWKFRWRHWALHYRGPFDMPADMVPSPLYGPPPGMPGQDDPTLTKRFA
;
A
#
# COMPACT_ATOMS: atom_id res chain seq x y z
N SER A 1 18.78 8.63 3.84
CA SER A 1 17.53 8.25 4.43
C SER A 1 17.30 6.76 4.27
N ASP A 2 16.84 6.14 5.30
CA ASP A 2 16.74 4.70 5.55
C ASP A 2 15.29 4.21 5.52
N GLY A 3 14.44 4.88 4.75
CA GLY A 3 13.05 4.50 4.57
C GLY A 3 12.90 3.07 4.03
N GLU A 4 11.83 2.40 4.43
CA GLU A 4 11.55 1.03 4.03
C GLU A 4 10.22 0.93 3.28
N TRP A 5 10.15 0.04 2.30
CA TRP A 5 8.92 -0.26 1.58
C TRP A 5 8.72 -1.77 1.43
N LYS A 6 7.53 -2.24 1.82
CA LYS A 6 7.09 -3.63 1.65
C LYS A 6 5.94 -3.69 0.67
N ILE A 7 6.06 -4.50 -0.37
CA ILE A 7 5.04 -4.72 -1.39
C ILE A 7 5.22 -6.10 -2.05
N ALA A 8 4.15 -6.84 -2.23
CA ALA A 8 4.12 -8.10 -2.98
C ALA A 8 5.24 -9.09 -2.58
N GLY A 9 5.50 -9.23 -1.29
CA GLY A 9 6.55 -10.10 -0.75
C GLY A 9 7.96 -9.54 -0.82
N MET A 10 8.16 -8.38 -1.45
CA MET A 10 9.44 -7.66 -1.49
C MET A 10 9.57 -6.73 -0.28
N HIS A 11 10.79 -6.55 0.19
CA HIS A 11 11.12 -5.61 1.25
C HIS A 11 12.36 -4.82 0.87
N MET A 12 12.18 -3.58 0.47
CA MET A 12 13.23 -2.65 0.09
C MET A 12 13.62 -1.76 1.25
N LYS A 13 14.93 -1.50 1.39
CA LYS A 13 15.51 -0.66 2.43
C LYS A 13 16.39 0.42 1.84
N GLY A 14 16.17 1.64 2.29
CA GLY A 14 16.88 2.80 1.81
C GLY A 14 16.36 3.36 0.48
N ARG A 15 16.67 4.63 0.26
CA ARG A 15 16.13 5.42 -0.86
C ARG A 15 16.44 4.81 -2.23
N GLU A 16 17.64 4.30 -2.41
CA GLU A 16 18.09 3.80 -3.72
C GLU A 16 17.32 2.54 -4.12
N GLU A 17 17.22 1.57 -3.22
CA GLU A 17 16.51 0.33 -3.47
C GLU A 17 15.00 0.57 -3.67
N VAL A 18 14.40 1.44 -2.86
CA VAL A 18 13.00 1.85 -3.03
C VAL A 18 12.78 2.51 -4.38
N ALA A 19 13.63 3.48 -4.76
CA ALA A 19 13.49 4.21 -6.02
C ALA A 19 13.66 3.30 -7.24
N SER A 20 14.68 2.44 -7.24
CA SER A 20 14.92 1.51 -8.35
C SER A 20 13.78 0.51 -8.53
N THR A 21 13.25 -0.01 -7.43
CA THR A 21 12.09 -0.92 -7.47
C THR A 21 10.84 -0.21 -7.96
N PHE A 22 10.58 1.01 -7.49
CA PHE A 22 9.45 1.82 -7.93
C PHE A 22 9.49 2.09 -9.44
N HIS A 23 10.65 2.50 -9.97
CA HIS A 23 10.83 2.72 -11.40
C HIS A 23 10.58 1.45 -12.21
N ARG A 24 11.07 0.30 -11.74
CA ARG A 24 10.85 -0.99 -12.40
C ARG A 24 9.36 -1.37 -12.43
N LEU A 25 8.63 -1.15 -11.35
CA LEU A 25 7.20 -1.44 -11.29
C LEU A 25 6.41 -0.50 -12.22
N LEU A 26 6.73 0.78 -12.25
CA LEU A 26 6.10 1.74 -13.16
C LEU A 26 6.42 1.46 -14.63
N ALA A 27 7.63 1.00 -14.95
CA ALA A 27 8.01 0.66 -16.32
C ALA A 27 7.18 -0.49 -16.93
N ALA A 28 6.55 -1.33 -16.07
CA ALA A 28 5.63 -2.36 -16.52
C ALA A 28 4.25 -1.81 -16.91
N CYS A 29 3.97 -0.54 -16.62
CA CYS A 29 2.68 0.10 -16.87
C CYS A 29 2.78 1.12 -18.02
N GLU A 30 1.83 1.09 -18.94
CA GLU A 30 1.61 2.18 -19.90
C GLU A 30 0.94 3.38 -19.22
N ARG A 31 -0.02 3.09 -18.34
CA ARG A 31 -0.77 4.07 -17.56
C ARG A 31 -1.11 3.49 -16.20
N VAL A 32 -1.08 4.33 -15.19
CA VAL A 32 -1.54 3.98 -13.85
C VAL A 32 -2.32 5.15 -13.25
N ASN A 33 -3.43 4.85 -12.60
CA ASN A 33 -4.23 5.79 -11.85
C ASN A 33 -4.46 5.26 -10.45
N LEU A 34 -4.09 6.05 -9.44
CA LEU A 34 -4.29 5.71 -8.04
C LEU A 34 -5.41 6.57 -7.46
N LEU A 35 -6.43 5.91 -6.95
CA LEU A 35 -7.55 6.52 -6.24
C LEU A 35 -7.35 6.24 -4.75
N THR A 36 -7.01 7.27 -3.99
CA THR A 36 -6.78 7.14 -2.55
C THR A 36 -7.92 7.76 -1.74
N SER A 37 -8.23 7.15 -0.60
CA SER A 37 -9.06 7.78 0.42
C SER A 37 -8.29 8.88 1.15
N LEU A 38 -8.98 9.63 2.01
CA LEU A 38 -8.30 10.43 3.03
C LEU A 38 -7.53 9.48 3.98
N PRO A 39 -6.32 9.87 4.40
CA PRO A 39 -5.57 9.09 5.36
C PRO A 39 -6.23 9.15 6.75
N LEU A 40 -6.24 8.02 7.44
CA LEU A 40 -6.42 7.99 8.89
C LEU A 40 -5.03 8.11 9.50
N LEU A 41 -4.81 9.15 10.29
CA LEU A 41 -3.52 9.44 10.92
C LEU A 41 -3.65 9.41 12.43
N ASP A 42 -2.60 8.96 13.10
CA ASP A 42 -2.47 8.98 14.55
C ASP A 42 -1.03 9.28 14.96
N ALA A 43 -0.85 9.69 16.21
CA ALA A 43 0.47 9.88 16.77
C ALA A 43 1.17 8.52 16.95
N GLY A 44 2.36 8.42 16.43
CA GLY A 44 3.26 7.29 16.64
C GLY A 44 4.21 7.54 17.82
N GLU A 45 5.14 6.63 18.00
CA GLU A 45 6.20 6.77 19.00
C GLU A 45 7.27 7.75 18.49
N ASN A 46 8.00 8.37 19.43
CA ASN A 46 9.17 9.22 19.14
C ASN A 46 8.92 10.37 18.15
N GLY A 47 7.70 10.93 18.14
CA GLY A 47 7.35 12.03 17.24
C GLY A 47 7.05 11.61 15.80
N GLU A 48 6.97 10.33 15.54
CA GLU A 48 6.47 9.80 14.28
C GLU A 48 4.94 10.01 14.16
N VAL A 49 4.44 9.97 12.94
CA VAL A 49 3.01 9.86 12.63
C VAL A 49 2.80 8.53 11.94
N VAL A 50 1.78 7.81 12.34
CA VAL A 50 1.35 6.57 11.71
C VAL A 50 0.08 6.81 10.91
N GLY A 51 -0.09 6.08 9.80
CA GLY A 51 -1.23 6.29 8.94
C GLY A 51 -1.69 5.05 8.20
N ARG A 52 -2.95 5.10 7.75
CA ARG A 52 -3.57 4.09 6.91
C ARG A 52 -4.33 4.78 5.78
N ILE A 53 -4.10 4.35 4.55
CA ILE A 53 -4.70 4.91 3.35
C ILE A 53 -5.25 3.78 2.50
N HIS A 54 -6.56 3.74 2.25
CA HIS A 54 -7.12 2.84 1.25
C HIS A 54 -6.78 3.34 -0.15
N CYS A 55 -6.40 2.42 -1.02
CA CYS A 55 -6.02 2.73 -2.39
C CYS A 55 -6.61 1.72 -3.36
N THR A 56 -7.20 2.23 -4.43
CA THR A 56 -7.53 1.46 -5.63
C THR A 56 -6.62 1.94 -6.75
N GLU A 57 -5.88 1.03 -7.33
CA GLU A 57 -5.03 1.29 -8.48
C GLU A 57 -5.67 0.68 -9.72
N ILE A 58 -5.72 1.45 -10.78
CA ILE A 58 -6.18 1.03 -12.11
C ILE A 58 -5.00 1.19 -13.04
N ALA A 59 -4.54 0.09 -13.63
CA ALA A 59 -3.38 0.09 -14.50
C ALA A 59 -3.71 -0.50 -15.87
N ARG A 60 -3.17 0.14 -16.92
CA ARG A 60 -2.94 -0.46 -18.22
C ARG A 60 -1.48 -0.86 -18.29
N MET A 61 -1.24 -2.14 -18.48
CA MET A 61 0.09 -2.69 -18.56
C MET A 61 0.69 -2.47 -19.95
N ALA A 62 2.01 -2.49 -20.04
CA ALA A 62 2.73 -2.32 -21.31
C ALA A 62 2.42 -3.44 -22.32
N ASP A 63 1.98 -4.61 -21.88
CA ASP A 63 1.51 -5.71 -22.75
C ASP A 63 0.07 -5.53 -23.26
N GLY A 64 -0.59 -4.42 -22.91
CA GLY A 64 -1.96 -4.10 -23.32
C GLY A 64 -3.04 -4.67 -22.39
N THR A 65 -2.70 -5.45 -21.39
CA THR A 65 -3.65 -5.91 -20.38
C THR A 65 -4.03 -4.79 -19.41
N SER A 66 -5.12 -4.98 -18.68
CA SER A 66 -5.56 -4.05 -17.65
C SER A 66 -5.83 -4.80 -16.36
N ALA A 67 -5.55 -4.15 -15.24
CA ALA A 67 -5.79 -4.70 -13.92
C ALA A 67 -6.30 -3.62 -12.96
N MET A 68 -7.14 -4.04 -12.02
CA MET A 68 -7.49 -3.27 -10.85
C MET A 68 -6.83 -3.92 -9.63
N THR A 69 -6.27 -3.08 -8.78
CA THR A 69 -5.68 -3.51 -7.52
C THR A 69 -6.35 -2.73 -6.38
N ILE A 70 -6.79 -3.43 -5.35
CA ILE A 70 -7.38 -2.83 -4.14
C ILE A 70 -6.53 -3.22 -2.96
N GLY A 71 -6.22 -2.28 -2.10
CA GLY A 71 -5.44 -2.54 -0.91
C GLY A 71 -5.37 -1.37 0.05
N VAL A 72 -4.51 -1.52 1.05
CA VAL A 72 -4.27 -0.52 2.08
C VAL A 72 -2.78 -0.28 2.21
N TYR A 73 -2.37 0.97 2.20
CA TYR A 73 -1.06 1.38 2.68
C TYR A 73 -1.10 1.57 4.19
N PHE A 74 -0.18 0.95 4.88
CA PHE A 74 0.16 1.24 6.26
C PHE A 74 1.49 1.99 6.24
N ASP A 75 1.52 3.16 6.85
CA ASP A 75 2.63 4.09 6.76
C ASP A 75 3.13 4.54 8.13
N ARG A 76 4.42 4.78 8.23
CA ARG A 76 5.04 5.60 9.25
C ARG A 76 5.74 6.78 8.59
N TYR A 77 5.53 7.93 9.15
CA TYR A 77 6.15 9.18 8.72
C TYR A 77 7.04 9.70 9.83
N ALA A 78 8.22 10.16 9.46
CA ALA A 78 9.14 10.87 10.35
C ALA A 78 9.53 12.21 9.75
N GLN A 79 9.87 13.17 10.61
CA GLN A 79 10.34 14.47 10.18
C GLN A 79 11.87 14.48 10.15
N GLU A 80 12.45 14.82 9.00
CA GLU A 80 13.89 15.06 8.84
C GLU A 80 14.06 16.47 8.27
N ASP A 81 14.83 17.31 8.95
CA ASP A 81 15.09 18.70 8.55
C ASP A 81 13.80 19.51 8.28
N GLY A 82 12.77 19.31 9.09
CA GLY A 82 11.48 19.98 8.95
C GLY A 82 10.57 19.41 7.84
N VAL A 83 10.99 18.39 7.12
CA VAL A 83 10.24 17.75 6.04
C VAL A 83 9.73 16.37 6.45
N TRP A 84 8.45 16.13 6.27
CA TRP A 84 7.86 14.82 6.49
C TRP A 84 8.24 13.85 5.38
N LYS A 85 8.70 12.66 5.76
CA LYS A 85 9.13 11.60 4.85
C LYS A 85 8.56 10.27 5.29
N PHE A 86 8.37 9.35 4.33
CA PHE A 86 8.08 7.97 4.66
C PHE A 86 9.28 7.34 5.35
N ARG A 87 9.06 6.90 6.57
CA ARG A 87 10.00 6.08 7.32
C ARG A 87 9.81 4.61 7.00
N TRP A 88 8.56 4.21 6.82
CA TRP A 88 8.17 2.86 6.52
C TRP A 88 6.83 2.88 5.78
N ARG A 89 6.69 2.04 4.77
CA ARG A 89 5.45 1.84 4.03
C ARG A 89 5.23 0.37 3.75
N HIS A 90 4.01 -0.13 3.96
CA HIS A 90 3.60 -1.47 3.60
C HIS A 90 2.32 -1.42 2.75
N TRP A 91 2.37 -2.05 1.60
CA TRP A 91 1.22 -2.30 0.76
C TRP A 91 0.59 -3.63 1.12
N ALA A 92 -0.61 -3.63 1.72
CA ALA A 92 -1.43 -4.80 1.97
C ALA A 92 -2.43 -4.96 0.84
N LEU A 93 -2.18 -5.94 -0.03
CA LEU A 93 -3.01 -6.24 -1.18
C LEU A 93 -4.26 -7.02 -0.74
N HIS A 94 -5.45 -6.55 -1.15
CA HIS A 94 -6.72 -7.24 -0.92
C HIS A 94 -7.28 -7.88 -2.19
N TYR A 95 -7.10 -7.24 -3.33
CA TYR A 95 -7.58 -7.72 -4.61
C TYR A 95 -6.63 -7.31 -5.74
N ARG A 96 -6.45 -8.20 -6.71
CA ARG A 96 -5.86 -7.89 -8.01
C ARG A 96 -6.54 -8.72 -9.08
N GLY A 97 -7.12 -8.08 -10.08
CA GLY A 97 -7.82 -8.75 -11.16
C GLY A 97 -8.61 -7.81 -12.04
N PRO A 98 -9.53 -8.34 -12.85
CA PRO A 98 -10.45 -7.57 -13.68
C PRO A 98 -11.40 -6.71 -12.84
N PHE A 99 -12.02 -5.72 -13.49
CA PHE A 99 -12.93 -4.76 -12.85
C PHE A 99 -14.23 -5.36 -12.30
N ASP A 100 -14.72 -6.43 -12.90
CA ASP A 100 -15.91 -7.16 -12.46
C ASP A 100 -15.67 -8.07 -11.25
N MET A 101 -14.43 -8.02 -10.71
CA MET A 101 -14.02 -8.69 -9.48
C MET A 101 -14.31 -10.19 -9.41
N PRO A 102 -14.08 -10.99 -10.47
CA PRO A 102 -14.30 -12.44 -10.43
C PRO A 102 -13.22 -13.21 -9.69
N ALA A 103 -12.05 -12.60 -9.47
CA ALA A 103 -10.94 -13.23 -8.76
C ALA A 103 -11.19 -13.22 -7.24
N ASP A 104 -10.59 -14.19 -6.55
CA ASP A 104 -10.66 -14.27 -5.10
C ASP A 104 -9.95 -13.09 -4.44
N MET A 105 -10.49 -12.66 -3.30
CA MET A 105 -9.82 -11.69 -2.45
C MET A 105 -8.60 -12.33 -1.82
N VAL A 106 -7.47 -11.65 -1.89
CA VAL A 106 -6.25 -12.09 -1.23
C VAL A 106 -6.39 -11.82 0.28
N PRO A 107 -6.20 -12.83 1.13
CA PRO A 107 -6.12 -12.58 2.56
C PRO A 107 -5.02 -11.56 2.82
N SER A 108 -5.31 -10.53 3.58
CA SER A 108 -4.28 -9.60 4.02
C SER A 108 -3.17 -10.39 4.70
N PRO A 109 -1.91 -10.23 4.29
CA PRO A 109 -0.82 -10.88 4.99
C PRO A 109 -0.90 -10.52 6.47
N LEU A 110 -0.69 -11.52 7.33
CA LEU A 110 -0.70 -11.38 8.80
C LEU A 110 0.49 -10.53 9.32
N TYR A 111 0.84 -9.47 8.61
CA TYR A 111 1.89 -8.58 9.10
C TYR A 111 1.42 -7.73 10.29
N GLY A 112 0.16 -7.76 10.62
CA GLY A 112 -0.39 -6.85 11.60
C GLY A 112 -0.09 -5.38 11.25
N PRO A 113 -0.83 -4.43 11.73
CA PRO A 113 -0.42 -3.05 11.63
C PRO A 113 0.90 -2.88 12.39
N PRO A 114 1.82 -2.02 11.92
CA PRO A 114 2.97 -1.64 12.71
C PRO A 114 2.52 -1.17 14.10
N PRO A 115 3.34 -1.28 15.14
CA PRO A 115 3.00 -0.77 16.47
C PRO A 115 2.46 0.66 16.40
N GLY A 116 1.35 0.93 17.08
CA GLY A 116 0.67 2.23 17.05
C GLY A 116 -0.28 2.47 15.87
N MET A 117 -0.37 1.53 14.91
CA MET A 117 -1.36 1.63 13.83
C MET A 117 -2.75 1.18 14.30
N PRO A 118 -3.83 1.78 13.76
CA PRO A 118 -5.17 1.26 13.94
C PRO A 118 -5.23 -0.21 13.51
N GLY A 119 -5.98 -1.04 14.23
CA GLY A 119 -6.21 -2.43 13.86
C GLY A 119 -6.79 -2.53 12.44
N GLN A 120 -6.56 -3.66 11.80
CA GLN A 120 -7.28 -3.96 10.56
C GLN A 120 -8.77 -4.05 10.85
N ASP A 121 -9.57 -3.43 9.99
CA ASP A 121 -11.00 -3.72 9.97
C ASP A 121 -11.17 -5.18 9.55
N ASP A 122 -12.03 -5.91 10.25
CA ASP A 122 -12.45 -7.22 9.79
C ASP A 122 -12.99 -7.07 8.36
N PRO A 123 -12.55 -7.93 7.42
CA PRO A 123 -13.07 -7.84 6.06
C PRO A 123 -14.58 -8.00 6.09
N THR A 124 -15.29 -6.93 5.78
CA THR A 124 -16.76 -6.93 5.66
C THR A 124 -17.25 -7.82 4.51
N LEU A 125 -16.35 -8.30 3.70
CA LEU A 125 -16.58 -9.08 2.48
C LEU A 125 -16.99 -10.53 2.70
N THR A 126 -16.80 -11.08 3.89
CA THR A 126 -17.14 -12.49 4.17
C THR A 126 -18.57 -12.68 4.66
N LYS A 127 -19.25 -11.62 5.04
CA LYS A 127 -20.68 -11.69 5.33
C LYS A 127 -21.45 -11.48 4.03
N ARG A 128 -21.55 -12.52 3.21
CA ARG A 128 -22.60 -12.54 2.21
C ARG A 128 -23.91 -12.35 2.93
N PHE A 129 -24.72 -11.42 2.46
CA PHE A 129 -26.10 -11.34 2.86
C PHE A 129 -26.74 -12.70 2.55
N ALA A 130 -27.04 -13.44 3.58
CA ALA A 130 -27.79 -14.68 3.47
C ALA A 130 -29.25 -14.33 3.19
#